data_f5d9f97ca2568a222344aaa52b683f8d
#
_entry.id   f5d9f97ca2568a222344aaa52b683f8d
#
_cell.length_a   1.000
_cell.length_b   1.000
_cell.length_c   1.000
_cell.angle_alpha   90.00
_cell.angle_beta   90.00
_cell.angle_gamma   90.00
#
_symmetry.space_group_name_H-M   'P 1'
#
loop_
_entity.id
_entity.type
_entity.pdbx_description
1 polymer ?
#
loop_
_entity_poly.entity_id
_entity_poly.type
_entity_poly.pdbx_seq_one_letter_code
_entity_poly.pdbx_strand_id
1 'polypeptide(L)'
;MRKTHTILIPSMLDFHFPLIIEAFRSGGYKAEALESTSSPQMLNRIISQGLEYTNNDICFPANLIIGQFMTALKSGRYDLHKTALLLPQTGGGCRACSYIYLLRKALKKAGFECVPVVSLNVSGVEHHSGFRITPIMIITACAAVFYGDMLMRLYNEVAPYEANKGQTFKLTESWKRKISIQLSAKKWLSVSDMKIIFDKI
;
A
#
# COMPACT_ATOMS: atom_id res chain seq x y z
N MET A 1 -15.99 11.08 2.09
CA MET A 1 -14.66 10.60 1.71
C MET A 1 -14.64 9.89 0.34
N ARG A 2 -15.54 8.95 0.02
CA ARG A 2 -15.53 8.20 -1.27
C ARG A 2 -15.44 9.06 -2.53
N LYS A 3 -16.17 10.17 -2.60
CA LYS A 3 -16.25 11.03 -3.80
C LYS A 3 -15.29 12.23 -3.76
N THR A 4 -14.76 12.56 -2.60
CA THR A 4 -14.09 13.85 -2.35
C THR A 4 -12.60 13.73 -2.07
N HIS A 5 -12.14 12.58 -1.55
CA HIS A 5 -10.75 12.43 -1.14
C HIS A 5 -10.05 11.33 -1.92
N THR A 6 -8.78 11.54 -2.19
CA THR A 6 -7.83 10.49 -2.61
C THR A 6 -7.19 9.91 -1.35
N ILE A 7 -7.26 8.60 -1.19
CA ILE A 7 -6.67 7.89 -0.05
C ILE A 7 -5.28 7.42 -0.44
N LEU A 8 -4.27 7.93 0.24
CA LEU A 8 -2.88 7.51 0.07
C LEU A 8 -2.57 6.36 1.03
N ILE A 9 -1.97 5.31 0.51
CA ILE A 9 -1.63 4.09 1.25
C ILE A 9 -0.13 3.83 1.07
N PRO A 10 0.65 3.63 2.14
CA PRO A 10 2.08 3.39 2.02
C PRO A 10 2.34 2.04 1.33
N SER A 11 3.35 1.97 0.52
CA SER A 11 3.81 0.70 -0.06
C SER A 11 4.75 0.02 0.93
N MET A 12 4.34 -1.12 1.47
CA MET A 12 5.14 -1.92 2.41
C MET A 12 5.62 -3.24 1.80
N LEU A 13 4.88 -3.76 0.80
CA LEU A 13 5.18 -4.99 0.08
C LEU A 13 4.84 -4.79 -1.40
N ASP A 14 5.87 -4.82 -2.25
CA ASP A 14 5.76 -4.48 -3.68
C ASP A 14 4.85 -5.42 -4.49
N PHE A 15 4.66 -6.67 -4.03
CA PHE A 15 3.76 -7.62 -4.68
C PHE A 15 2.31 -7.43 -4.27
N HIS A 16 2.05 -7.07 -3.00
CA HIS A 16 0.72 -7.08 -2.39
C HIS A 16 0.01 -5.74 -2.46
N PHE A 17 0.70 -4.65 -2.07
CA PHE A 17 0.04 -3.34 -1.94
C PHE A 17 -0.56 -2.82 -3.23
N PRO A 18 0.07 -2.96 -4.41
CA PRO A 18 -0.57 -2.58 -5.68
C PRO A 18 -1.88 -3.33 -5.96
N LEU A 19 -2.00 -4.58 -5.50
CA LEU A 19 -3.23 -5.37 -5.64
C LEU A 19 -4.26 -5.04 -4.55
N ILE A 20 -3.82 -4.81 -3.32
CA ILE A 20 -4.70 -4.41 -2.20
C ILE A 20 -5.41 -3.08 -2.48
N ILE A 21 -4.79 -2.17 -3.21
CA ILE A 21 -5.43 -0.92 -3.66
C ILE A 21 -6.75 -1.18 -4.39
N GLU A 22 -6.85 -2.28 -5.15
CA GLU A 22 -8.07 -2.62 -5.87
C GLU A 22 -9.23 -2.97 -4.92
N ALA A 23 -8.94 -3.45 -3.70
CA ALA A 23 -9.97 -3.64 -2.69
C ALA A 23 -10.63 -2.30 -2.29
N PHE A 24 -9.85 -1.24 -2.14
CA PHE A 24 -10.39 0.09 -1.84
C PHE A 24 -11.16 0.66 -3.03
N ARG A 25 -10.64 0.49 -4.24
CA ARG A 25 -11.31 0.90 -5.48
C ARG A 25 -12.63 0.18 -5.69
N SER A 26 -12.70 -1.13 -5.38
CA SER A 26 -13.94 -1.91 -5.45
C SER A 26 -15.03 -1.40 -4.50
N GLY A 27 -14.61 -0.78 -3.38
CA GLY A 27 -15.47 -0.08 -2.42
C GLY A 27 -15.89 1.32 -2.86
N GLY A 28 -15.45 1.79 -4.03
CA GLY A 28 -15.77 3.11 -4.58
C GLY A 28 -14.89 4.25 -4.04
N TYR A 29 -13.73 3.93 -3.45
CA TYR A 29 -12.75 4.92 -3.01
C TYR A 29 -11.73 5.21 -4.12
N LYS A 30 -11.26 6.45 -4.17
CA LYS A 30 -10.05 6.78 -4.93
C LYS A 30 -8.86 6.45 -4.05
N ALA A 31 -8.15 5.37 -4.33
CA ALA A 31 -7.00 4.92 -3.57
C ALA A 31 -5.75 4.85 -4.46
N GLU A 32 -4.64 5.31 -3.92
CA GLU A 32 -3.33 5.28 -4.56
C GLU A 32 -2.29 4.70 -3.61
N ALA A 33 -1.48 3.74 -4.11
CA ALA A 33 -0.27 3.33 -3.42
C ALA A 33 0.78 4.42 -3.57
N LEU A 34 1.48 4.74 -2.50
CA LEU A 34 2.63 5.62 -2.56
C LEU A 34 3.77 4.95 -3.32
N GLU A 35 4.64 5.77 -3.87
CA GLU A 35 5.81 5.28 -4.61
C GLU A 35 6.64 4.34 -3.73
N SER A 36 7.00 3.21 -4.32
CA SER A 36 7.84 2.22 -3.65
C SER A 36 9.28 2.72 -3.54
N THR A 37 10.05 2.06 -2.71
CA THR A 37 11.49 2.33 -2.51
C THR A 37 12.36 1.78 -3.64
N SER A 38 11.79 1.58 -4.83
CA SER A 38 12.41 0.86 -5.96
C SER A 38 13.61 1.57 -6.59
N SER A 39 13.73 2.90 -6.47
CA SER A 39 14.92 3.62 -6.92
C SER A 39 15.75 4.13 -5.74
N PRO A 40 17.09 4.07 -5.81
CA PRO A 40 17.98 4.57 -4.75
C PRO A 40 17.73 6.05 -4.41
N GLN A 41 17.43 6.87 -5.41
CA GLN A 41 17.15 8.30 -5.22
C GLN A 41 15.86 8.52 -4.45
N MET A 42 14.82 7.78 -4.80
CA MET A 42 13.53 7.85 -4.10
C MET A 42 13.64 7.31 -2.68
N LEU A 43 14.35 6.20 -2.48
CA LEU A 43 14.61 5.63 -1.16
C LEU A 43 15.33 6.65 -0.26
N ASN A 44 16.41 7.28 -0.74
CA ASN A 44 17.14 8.29 0.02
C ASN A 44 16.26 9.48 0.38
N ARG A 45 15.41 9.94 -0.54
CA ARG A 45 14.44 11.01 -0.28
C ARG A 45 13.44 10.61 0.80
N ILE A 46 12.88 9.41 0.74
CA ILE A 46 11.94 8.87 1.72
C ILE A 46 12.60 8.78 3.09
N ILE A 47 13.81 8.22 3.18
CA ILE A 47 14.57 8.11 4.43
C ILE A 47 14.81 9.50 5.03
N SER A 48 15.29 10.44 4.24
CA SER A 48 15.56 11.81 4.67
C SER A 48 14.29 12.50 5.21
N GLN A 49 13.17 12.38 4.49
CA GLN A 49 11.90 12.93 4.94
C GLN A 49 11.38 12.22 6.19
N GLY A 50 11.56 10.93 6.31
CA GLY A 50 11.22 10.20 7.53
C GLY A 50 12.01 10.69 8.74
N LEU A 51 13.34 10.81 8.63
CA LEU A 51 14.22 11.28 9.69
C LEU A 51 13.93 12.73 10.10
N GLU A 52 13.53 13.59 9.18
CA GLU A 52 13.14 14.97 9.46
C GLU A 52 11.94 15.05 10.44
N TYR A 53 10.99 14.10 10.36
CA TYR A 53 9.74 14.13 11.13
C TYR A 53 9.64 13.08 12.23
N THR A 54 10.60 12.15 12.31
CA THR A 54 10.68 11.13 13.36
C THR A 54 11.97 11.26 14.17
N ASN A 55 12.11 10.43 15.18
CA ASN A 55 13.37 10.33 15.95
C ASN A 55 14.24 9.21 15.36
N ASN A 56 15.57 9.35 15.47
CA ASN A 56 16.52 8.34 15.01
C ASN A 56 16.36 6.97 15.70
N ASP A 57 15.81 6.96 16.91
CA ASP A 57 15.63 5.74 17.73
C ASP A 57 14.38 4.93 17.33
N ILE A 58 13.65 5.39 16.29
CA ILE A 58 12.48 4.67 15.81
C ILE A 58 12.88 3.49 14.93
N CYS A 59 12.04 2.46 14.87
CA CYS A 59 12.27 1.35 13.95
C CYS A 59 12.26 1.83 12.49
N PHE A 60 13.17 1.28 11.69
CA PHE A 60 13.36 1.71 10.30
C PHE A 60 12.08 1.65 9.42
N PRO A 61 11.21 0.61 9.53
CA PRO A 61 9.94 0.61 8.80
C PRO A 61 9.04 1.80 9.11
N ALA A 62 9.00 2.29 10.36
CA ALA A 62 8.24 3.49 10.70
C ALA A 62 8.78 4.74 10.00
N ASN A 63 10.13 4.86 9.96
CA ASN A 63 10.78 5.95 9.23
C ASN A 63 10.39 5.94 7.74
N LEU A 64 10.44 4.77 7.09
CA LEU A 64 10.07 4.63 5.68
C LEU A 64 8.60 4.99 5.43
N ILE A 65 7.68 4.52 6.26
CA ILE A 65 6.24 4.77 6.11
C ILE A 65 5.94 6.27 6.26
N ILE A 66 6.47 6.89 7.30
CA ILE A 66 6.28 8.33 7.52
C ILE A 66 6.95 9.13 6.41
N GLY A 67 8.15 8.73 6.00
CA GLY A 67 8.87 9.34 4.89
C GLY A 67 8.11 9.27 3.57
N GLN A 68 7.46 8.16 3.24
CA GLN A 68 6.61 8.04 2.06
C GLN A 68 5.47 9.06 2.09
N PHE A 69 4.74 9.15 3.22
CA PHE A 69 3.66 10.12 3.35
C PHE A 69 4.15 11.56 3.24
N MET A 70 5.23 11.90 3.95
CA MET A 70 5.77 13.26 3.93
C MET A 70 6.30 13.64 2.54
N THR A 71 6.98 12.73 1.86
CA THR A 71 7.45 12.93 0.48
C THR A 71 6.28 13.18 -0.46
N ALA A 72 5.21 12.40 -0.35
CA ALA A 72 4.02 12.56 -1.17
C ALA A 72 3.32 13.90 -0.93
N LEU A 73 3.06 14.26 0.34
CA LEU A 73 2.37 15.51 0.68
C LEU A 73 3.18 16.76 0.30
N LYS A 74 4.51 16.71 0.45
CA LYS A 74 5.40 17.81 0.05
C LYS A 74 5.65 17.92 -1.46
N SER A 75 5.25 16.91 -2.24
CA SER A 75 5.46 16.91 -3.70
C SER A 75 4.63 17.95 -4.45
N GLY A 76 3.60 18.52 -3.82
CA GLY A 76 2.63 19.40 -4.47
C GLY A 76 1.65 18.69 -5.42
N ARG A 77 1.78 17.36 -5.57
CA ARG A 77 0.93 16.53 -6.44
C ARG A 77 -0.50 16.37 -5.92
N TYR A 78 -0.68 16.50 -4.60
CA TYR A 78 -1.95 16.22 -3.93
C TYR A 78 -2.53 17.47 -3.28
N ASP A 79 -3.82 17.72 -3.49
CA ASP A 79 -4.58 18.71 -2.76
C ASP A 79 -4.79 18.23 -1.31
N LEU A 80 -4.17 18.90 -0.34
CA LEU A 80 -4.19 18.51 1.06
C LEU A 80 -5.62 18.43 1.64
N HIS A 81 -6.54 19.28 1.17
CA HIS A 81 -7.93 19.28 1.60
C HIS A 81 -8.77 18.16 0.99
N LYS A 82 -8.25 17.49 -0.05
CA LYS A 82 -8.89 16.35 -0.74
C LYS A 82 -8.06 15.08 -0.64
N THR A 83 -7.14 15.03 0.31
CA THR A 83 -6.27 13.87 0.55
C THR A 83 -6.55 13.30 1.93
N ALA A 84 -6.53 11.99 2.04
CA ALA A 84 -6.59 11.26 3.30
C ALA A 84 -5.48 10.22 3.31
N LEU A 85 -4.91 9.97 4.48
CA LEU A 85 -3.88 8.94 4.66
C LEU A 85 -4.52 7.71 5.30
N LEU A 86 -4.18 6.52 4.81
CA LEU A 86 -4.63 5.28 5.43
C LEU A 86 -3.42 4.46 5.87
N LEU A 87 -3.45 4.04 7.13
CA LEU A 87 -2.39 3.22 7.71
C LEU A 87 -3.02 2.06 8.50
N PRO A 88 -2.68 0.80 8.16
CA PRO A 88 -3.12 -0.34 8.94
C PRO A 88 -2.41 -0.38 10.30
N GLN A 89 -3.15 -0.80 11.32
CA GLN A 89 -2.65 -1.05 12.68
C GLN A 89 -2.82 -2.52 13.02
N THR A 90 -1.74 -3.18 13.43
CA THR A 90 -1.77 -4.62 13.66
C THR A 90 -2.34 -5.01 15.02
N GLY A 91 -2.38 -4.11 16.00
CA GLY A 91 -2.90 -4.36 17.35
C GLY A 91 -2.08 -5.33 18.20
N GLY A 92 -0.90 -5.76 17.73
CA GLY A 92 -0.03 -6.70 18.44
C GLY A 92 1.05 -6.02 19.30
N GLY A 93 2.00 -6.80 19.82
CA GLY A 93 3.16 -6.33 20.60
C GLY A 93 4.21 -5.55 19.77
N CYS A 94 4.00 -5.37 18.48
CA CYS A 94 4.88 -4.62 17.61
C CYS A 94 4.68 -3.10 17.78
N ARG A 95 5.75 -2.33 17.67
CA ARG A 95 5.70 -0.85 17.67
C ARG A 95 4.88 -0.25 16.53
N ALA A 96 4.54 -1.04 15.51
CA ALA A 96 3.63 -0.64 14.43
C ALA A 96 2.27 -0.13 14.94
N CYS A 97 1.83 -0.55 16.12
CA CYS A 97 0.64 0.00 16.79
C CYS A 97 0.74 1.51 17.07
N SER A 98 1.96 2.06 17.15
CA SER A 98 2.20 3.47 17.43
C SER A 98 2.40 4.32 16.17
N TYR A 99 2.42 3.73 14.97
CA TYR A 99 2.70 4.47 13.73
C TYR A 99 1.65 5.54 13.42
N ILE A 100 0.40 5.31 13.76
CA ILE A 100 -0.68 6.31 13.61
C ILE A 100 -0.36 7.56 14.44
N TYR A 101 0.05 7.38 15.70
CA TYR A 101 0.44 8.48 16.58
C TYR A 101 1.65 9.25 16.01
N LEU A 102 2.66 8.52 15.54
CA LEU A 102 3.85 9.11 14.95
C LEU A 102 3.53 9.87 13.67
N LEU A 103 2.65 9.33 12.83
CA LEU A 103 2.19 10.00 11.62
C LEU A 103 1.45 11.30 11.96
N ARG A 104 0.51 11.26 12.91
CA ARG A 104 -0.20 12.48 13.36
C ARG A 104 0.76 13.53 13.92
N LYS A 105 1.78 13.11 14.69
CA LYS A 105 2.84 14.01 15.17
C LYS A 105 3.66 14.62 14.02
N ALA A 106 4.01 13.81 13.03
CA ALA A 106 4.73 14.27 11.84
C ALA A 106 3.92 15.30 11.03
N LEU A 107 2.62 15.03 10.82
CA LEU A 107 1.71 15.96 10.14
C LEU A 107 1.60 17.30 10.88
N LYS A 108 1.48 17.25 12.20
CA LYS A 108 1.46 18.46 13.02
C LYS A 108 2.76 19.28 12.89
N LYS A 109 3.91 18.60 12.97
CA LYS A 109 5.22 19.24 12.79
C LYS A 109 5.40 19.89 11.41
N ALA A 110 4.76 19.31 10.38
CA ALA A 110 4.84 19.79 9.00
C ALA A 110 3.76 20.83 8.63
N GLY A 111 2.82 21.14 9.52
CA GLY A 111 1.69 22.03 9.22
C GLY A 111 0.62 21.40 8.32
N PHE A 112 0.53 20.06 8.29
CA PHE A 112 -0.44 19.29 7.49
C PHE A 112 -1.56 18.69 8.35
N GLU A 113 -1.94 19.36 9.45
CA GLU A 113 -2.99 18.88 10.38
C GLU A 113 -4.37 18.76 9.72
N CYS A 114 -4.60 19.45 8.59
CA CYS A 114 -5.83 19.35 7.82
C CYS A 114 -6.00 17.98 7.11
N VAL A 115 -4.92 17.19 6.97
CA VAL A 115 -4.96 15.90 6.29
C VAL A 115 -5.45 14.81 7.24
N PRO A 116 -6.64 14.22 7.01
CA PRO A 116 -7.17 13.18 7.89
C PRO A 116 -6.38 11.88 7.77
N VAL A 117 -6.16 11.23 8.91
CA VAL A 117 -5.51 9.90 9.00
C VAL A 117 -6.57 8.87 9.37
N VAL A 118 -6.77 7.89 8.49
CA VAL A 118 -7.65 6.74 8.69
C VAL A 118 -6.84 5.60 9.27
N SER A 119 -7.16 5.19 10.48
CA SER A 119 -6.60 3.99 11.11
C SER A 119 -7.46 2.78 10.76
N LEU A 120 -6.84 1.77 10.17
CA LEU A 120 -7.46 0.48 9.90
C LEU A 120 -6.87 -0.54 10.87
N ASN A 121 -7.65 -1.01 11.85
CA ASN A 121 -7.21 -1.99 12.85
C ASN A 121 -8.09 -3.25 12.82
N VAL A 122 -7.69 -4.28 13.57
CA VAL A 122 -8.43 -5.56 13.66
C VAL A 122 -9.83 -5.38 14.23
N SER A 123 -10.05 -4.37 15.07
CA SER A 123 -11.35 -4.02 15.64
C SER A 123 -12.24 -3.22 14.66
N GLY A 124 -11.73 -2.92 13.46
CA GLY A 124 -12.41 -2.13 12.44
C GLY A 124 -11.74 -0.77 12.18
N VAL A 125 -12.55 0.20 11.75
CA VAL A 125 -12.10 1.57 11.48
C VAL A 125 -12.47 2.46 12.64
N GLU A 126 -11.62 3.44 12.96
CA GLU A 126 -11.96 4.47 13.94
C GLU A 126 -13.33 5.09 13.65
N HIS A 127 -14.14 5.24 14.69
CA HIS A 127 -15.42 5.93 14.57
C HIS A 127 -15.23 7.34 13.99
N HIS A 128 -16.14 7.76 13.12
CA HIS A 128 -16.14 9.08 12.47
C HIS A 128 -15.09 9.34 11.38
N SER A 129 -14.34 8.34 10.93
CA SER A 129 -13.38 8.53 9.84
C SER A 129 -14.02 8.83 8.47
N GLY A 130 -15.33 8.64 8.34
CA GLY A 130 -16.03 8.71 7.04
C GLY A 130 -15.66 7.59 6.07
N PHE A 131 -14.88 6.61 6.55
CA PHE A 131 -14.47 5.42 5.83
C PHE A 131 -15.32 4.22 6.28
N ARG A 132 -15.80 3.42 5.32
CA ARG A 132 -16.61 2.22 5.60
C ARG A 132 -16.05 1.04 4.81
N ILE A 133 -15.81 -0.05 5.50
CA ILE A 133 -15.45 -1.32 4.88
C ILE A 133 -16.72 -1.99 4.37
N THR A 134 -16.67 -2.53 3.16
CA THR A 134 -17.77 -3.30 2.57
C THR A 134 -17.36 -4.76 2.40
N PRO A 135 -18.30 -5.73 2.38
CA PRO A 135 -17.95 -7.13 2.16
C PRO A 135 -17.13 -7.36 0.89
N ILE A 136 -17.45 -6.64 -0.19
CA ILE A 136 -16.69 -6.74 -1.44
C ILE A 136 -15.23 -6.30 -1.27
N MET A 137 -14.95 -5.28 -0.46
CA MET A 137 -13.58 -4.87 -0.16
C MET A 137 -12.81 -5.97 0.56
N ILE A 138 -13.45 -6.63 1.54
CA ILE A 138 -12.81 -7.73 2.29
C ILE A 138 -12.46 -8.88 1.35
N ILE A 139 -13.42 -9.32 0.54
CA ILE A 139 -13.21 -10.42 -0.39
C ILE A 139 -12.10 -10.05 -1.41
N THR A 140 -12.14 -8.83 -1.96
CA THR A 140 -11.09 -8.36 -2.89
C THR A 140 -9.73 -8.26 -2.22
N ALA A 141 -9.66 -7.83 -0.95
CA ALA A 141 -8.42 -7.77 -0.20
C ALA A 141 -7.85 -9.19 0.04
N CYS A 142 -8.67 -10.15 0.42
CA CYS A 142 -8.24 -11.55 0.57
C CYS A 142 -7.69 -12.12 -0.75
N ALA A 143 -8.38 -11.88 -1.86
CA ALA A 143 -7.90 -12.28 -3.18
C ALA A 143 -6.58 -11.58 -3.55
N ALA A 144 -6.45 -10.29 -3.27
CA ALA A 144 -5.23 -9.52 -3.53
C ALA A 144 -4.03 -10.05 -2.73
N VAL A 145 -4.23 -10.42 -1.46
CA VAL A 145 -3.18 -11.04 -0.63
C VAL A 145 -2.77 -12.38 -1.23
N PHE A 146 -3.73 -13.24 -1.56
CA PHE A 146 -3.44 -14.55 -2.15
C PHE A 146 -2.65 -14.44 -3.46
N TYR A 147 -3.05 -13.54 -4.37
CA TYR A 147 -2.31 -13.30 -5.62
C TYR A 147 -0.94 -12.68 -5.37
N GLY A 148 -0.82 -11.81 -4.39
CA GLY A 148 0.47 -11.23 -3.99
C GLY A 148 1.44 -12.28 -3.49
N ASP A 149 1.00 -13.20 -2.63
CA ASP A 149 1.79 -14.34 -2.15
C ASP A 149 2.23 -15.25 -3.29
N MET A 150 1.31 -15.56 -4.20
CA MET A 150 1.60 -16.38 -5.37
C MET A 150 2.69 -15.75 -6.25
N LEU A 151 2.53 -14.47 -6.61
CA LEU A 151 3.51 -13.76 -7.43
C LEU A 151 4.87 -13.63 -6.74
N MET A 152 4.87 -13.34 -5.44
CA MET A 152 6.09 -13.23 -4.65
C MET A 152 6.83 -14.57 -4.61
N ARG A 153 6.10 -15.67 -4.39
CA ARG A 153 6.67 -17.02 -4.39
C ARG A 153 7.30 -17.35 -5.73
N LEU A 154 6.55 -17.19 -6.83
CA LEU A 154 7.03 -17.46 -8.18
C LEU A 154 8.25 -16.61 -8.53
N TYR A 155 8.21 -15.34 -8.19
CA TYR A 155 9.36 -14.45 -8.39
C TYR A 155 10.61 -14.98 -7.68
N ASN A 156 10.49 -15.32 -6.40
CA ASN A 156 11.62 -15.78 -5.60
C ASN A 156 12.17 -17.15 -6.07
N GLU A 157 11.31 -18.02 -6.60
CA GLU A 157 11.70 -19.32 -7.15
C GLU A 157 12.41 -19.19 -8.50
N VAL A 158 12.00 -18.25 -9.36
CA VAL A 158 12.49 -18.14 -10.75
C VAL A 158 13.64 -17.12 -10.90
N ALA A 159 13.59 -16.00 -10.19
CA ALA A 159 14.56 -14.91 -10.38
C ALA A 159 16.03 -15.32 -10.23
N PRO A 160 16.43 -16.26 -9.34
CA PRO A 160 17.82 -16.70 -9.24
C PRO A 160 18.32 -17.47 -10.48
N TYR A 161 17.41 -18.02 -11.28
CA TYR A 161 17.71 -18.88 -12.44
C TYR A 161 17.37 -18.21 -13.77
N GLU A 162 17.00 -16.95 -13.80
CA GLU A 162 16.62 -16.25 -15.03
C GLU A 162 17.78 -16.19 -16.03
N ALA A 163 17.50 -16.52 -17.29
CA ALA A 163 18.49 -16.49 -18.36
C ALA A 163 18.88 -15.04 -18.73
N ASN A 164 17.94 -14.12 -18.66
CA ASN A 164 18.17 -12.71 -18.94
C ASN A 164 17.80 -11.89 -17.70
N LYS A 165 18.77 -11.18 -17.13
CA LYS A 165 18.61 -10.40 -15.90
C LYS A 165 17.42 -9.42 -15.99
N GLY A 166 16.51 -9.53 -15.04
CA GLY A 166 15.32 -8.69 -14.93
C GLY A 166 14.12 -9.16 -15.76
N GLN A 167 14.21 -10.31 -16.43
CA GLN A 167 13.09 -10.89 -17.19
C GLN A 167 11.95 -11.31 -16.25
N THR A 168 12.28 -11.95 -15.15
CA THR A 168 11.32 -12.37 -14.11
C THR A 168 10.59 -11.17 -13.52
N PHE A 169 11.30 -10.07 -13.26
CA PHE A 169 10.70 -8.82 -12.77
C PHE A 169 9.68 -8.27 -13.77
N LYS A 170 10.03 -8.15 -15.06
CA LYS A 170 9.14 -7.67 -16.11
C LYS A 170 7.89 -8.53 -16.25
N LEU A 171 8.06 -9.85 -16.17
CA LEU A 171 6.95 -10.80 -16.24
C LEU A 171 6.01 -10.61 -15.04
N THR A 172 6.54 -10.53 -13.84
CA THR A 172 5.79 -10.29 -12.60
C THR A 172 5.00 -8.97 -12.67
N GLU A 173 5.61 -7.88 -13.14
CA GLU A 173 4.92 -6.60 -13.33
C GLU A 173 3.77 -6.72 -14.33
N SER A 174 3.95 -7.50 -15.41
CA SER A 174 2.87 -7.74 -16.38
C SER A 174 1.70 -8.50 -15.75
N TRP A 175 1.96 -9.49 -14.91
CA TRP A 175 0.95 -10.23 -14.19
C TRP A 175 0.26 -9.39 -13.10
N LYS A 176 0.99 -8.60 -12.35
CA LYS A 176 0.38 -7.64 -11.39
C LYS A 176 -0.67 -6.76 -12.09
N ARG A 177 -0.34 -6.22 -13.27
CA ARG A 177 -1.29 -5.39 -14.04
C ARG A 177 -2.53 -6.18 -14.48
N LYS A 178 -2.36 -7.41 -14.98
CA LYS A 178 -3.49 -8.27 -15.38
C LYS A 178 -4.41 -8.58 -14.20
N ILE A 179 -3.84 -8.97 -13.06
CA ILE A 179 -4.58 -9.26 -11.84
C ILE A 179 -5.30 -8.01 -11.32
N SER A 180 -4.64 -6.86 -11.32
CA SER A 180 -5.25 -5.57 -10.91
C SER A 180 -6.49 -5.25 -11.76
N ILE A 181 -6.42 -5.40 -13.09
CA ILE A 181 -7.56 -5.20 -14.00
C ILE A 181 -8.70 -6.17 -13.66
N GLN A 182 -8.42 -7.43 -13.39
CA GLN A 182 -9.43 -8.43 -13.05
C GLN A 182 -10.10 -8.14 -11.71
N LEU A 183 -9.31 -7.79 -10.69
CA LEU A 183 -9.83 -7.39 -9.38
C LEU A 183 -10.71 -6.14 -9.48
N SER A 184 -10.32 -5.15 -10.27
CA SER A 184 -11.12 -3.95 -10.53
C SER A 184 -12.44 -4.27 -11.21
N ALA A 185 -12.44 -5.22 -12.16
CA ALA A 185 -13.62 -5.65 -12.88
C ALA A 185 -14.54 -6.57 -12.06
N LYS A 186 -14.18 -6.87 -10.79
CA LYS A 186 -14.85 -7.84 -9.91
C LYS A 186 -14.99 -9.23 -10.55
N LYS A 187 -14.12 -9.55 -11.48
CA LYS A 187 -14.04 -10.87 -12.08
C LYS A 187 -13.06 -11.70 -11.25
N TRP A 188 -13.60 -12.59 -10.44
CA TRP A 188 -12.81 -13.53 -9.66
C TRP A 188 -12.21 -14.54 -10.61
N LEU A 189 -10.90 -14.71 -10.53
CA LEU A 189 -10.27 -15.88 -11.16
C LEU A 189 -10.75 -17.12 -10.40
N SER A 190 -11.23 -18.11 -11.13
CA SER A 190 -11.49 -19.42 -10.54
C SER A 190 -10.17 -20.08 -10.13
N VAL A 191 -10.23 -21.08 -9.26
CA VAL A 191 -9.02 -21.86 -8.88
C VAL A 191 -8.39 -22.49 -10.12
N SER A 192 -9.20 -22.87 -11.12
CA SER A 192 -8.72 -23.39 -12.40
C SER A 192 -7.98 -22.33 -13.23
N ASP A 193 -8.44 -21.07 -13.25
CA ASP A 193 -7.75 -19.99 -13.94
C ASP A 193 -6.41 -19.68 -13.29
N MET A 194 -6.33 -19.75 -11.95
CA MET A 194 -5.08 -19.63 -11.21
C MET A 194 -4.09 -20.73 -11.55
N LYS A 195 -4.55 -21.97 -11.69
CA LYS A 195 -3.70 -23.11 -12.10
C LYS A 195 -3.11 -22.91 -13.49
N ILE A 196 -3.92 -22.43 -14.45
CA ILE A 196 -3.43 -22.11 -15.81
C ILE A 196 -2.36 -21.01 -15.80
N ILE A 197 -2.43 -20.05 -14.86
CA ILE A 197 -1.40 -19.04 -14.69
C ILE A 197 -0.10 -19.67 -14.16
N PHE A 198 -0.20 -20.59 -13.20
CA PHE A 198 0.95 -21.32 -12.67
C PHE A 198 1.64 -22.19 -13.74
N ASP A 199 0.87 -22.86 -14.57
CA ASP A 199 1.40 -23.76 -15.61
C ASP A 199 2.05 -23.01 -16.80
N LYS A 200 1.88 -21.67 -16.90
CA LYS A 200 2.44 -20.83 -17.97
C LYS A 200 3.63 -19.96 -17.56
N ILE A 201 4.04 -20.00 -16.30
CA ILE A 201 5.21 -19.31 -15.75
C ILE A 201 6.35 -20.30 -15.55
#